data_be9bc8c325d14132c687af246f025bfb
#
_entry.id   be9bc8c325d14132c687af246f025bfb
#
_cell.length_a   1.000
_cell.length_b   1.000
_cell.length_c   1.000
_cell.angle_alpha   90.00
_cell.angle_beta   90.00
_cell.angle_gamma   90.00
#
_symmetry.space_group_name_H-M   'P 1'
#
loop_
_entity.id
_entity.type
_entity.pdbx_description
1 polymer ?
#
loop_
_entity_poly.entity_id
_entity_poly.type
_entity_poly.pdbx_seq_one_letter_code
_entity_poly.pdbx_strand_id
1 'polypeptide(L)'
;MLIQEHQPASACHIGHYQRGQIEIDGHIYRQAVLLDGSGSVQTVNLASAAELQAADLARAAASQPEVILIGTGERQQFLHPRIAAAASGIGVECMPTAAAVRTYLLLQSEGRRVWAWLWP
;
A
#
# COMPACT_ATOMS: atom_id res chain seq x y z
N MET A 1 -26.92 23.88 2.26
CA MET A 1 -26.72 22.48 2.50
C MET A 1 -25.26 22.10 2.34
N LEU A 2 -24.77 21.43 3.27
CA LEU A 2 -23.37 21.03 3.23
C LEU A 2 -23.22 19.71 2.50
N ILE A 3 -22.41 19.72 1.48
CA ILE A 3 -22.07 18.49 0.80
C ILE A 3 -20.81 17.94 1.44
N GLN A 4 -20.95 16.79 2.01
CA GLN A 4 -19.82 16.08 2.59
C GLN A 4 -19.03 15.44 1.49
N GLU A 5 -17.80 15.84 1.40
CA GLU A 5 -16.87 15.07 0.63
C GLU A 5 -16.60 13.80 1.41
N HIS A 6 -17.11 12.72 0.91
CA HIS A 6 -16.90 11.46 1.58
C HIS A 6 -15.59 10.83 1.15
N GLN A 7 -14.52 11.45 1.59
CA GLN A 7 -13.32 10.68 1.66
C GLN A 7 -13.50 9.76 2.86
N PRO A 8 -13.27 8.47 2.69
CA PRO A 8 -13.29 7.60 3.85
C PRO A 8 -12.39 8.19 4.92
N ALA A 9 -12.89 8.26 6.15
CA ALA A 9 -12.10 8.78 7.26
C ALA A 9 -10.78 8.01 7.39
N SER A 10 -10.74 6.82 6.82
CA SER A 10 -9.58 5.94 6.83
C SER A 10 -8.62 6.18 5.69
N ALA A 11 -8.89 7.14 4.79
CA ALA A 11 -8.03 7.34 3.64
C ALA A 11 -6.77 8.11 4.03
N CYS A 12 -5.61 7.57 3.68
CA CYS A 12 -4.36 8.28 3.78
C CYS A 12 -4.08 8.96 2.45
N HIS A 13 -3.57 10.17 2.49
CA HIS A 13 -3.26 10.92 1.28
C HIS A 13 -1.75 10.96 1.05
N ILE A 14 -1.32 10.41 -0.08
CA ILE A 14 0.08 10.50 -0.50
C ILE A 14 0.23 11.82 -1.24
N GLY A 15 0.98 12.76 -0.66
CA GLY A 15 1.14 14.08 -1.23
C GLY A 15 2.30 14.19 -2.20
N HIS A 16 3.39 13.47 -1.91
CA HIS A 16 4.59 13.54 -2.74
C HIS A 16 5.42 12.29 -2.56
N TYR A 17 6.02 11.85 -3.64
CA TYR A 17 6.96 10.75 -3.62
C TYR A 17 8.20 11.10 -4.42
N GLN A 18 9.35 10.83 -3.85
CA GLN A 18 10.61 10.79 -4.58
C GLN A 18 11.41 9.61 -4.05
N ARG A 19 12.38 9.18 -4.81
CA ARG A 19 13.20 8.04 -4.41
C ARG A 19 13.73 8.25 -3.00
N GLY A 20 13.50 7.27 -2.14
CA GLY A 20 13.99 7.28 -0.78
C GLY A 20 13.07 7.94 0.23
N GLN A 21 12.00 8.61 -0.19
CA GLN A 21 11.06 9.18 0.76
C GLN A 21 9.67 9.34 0.19
N ILE A 22 8.68 9.24 1.06
CA ILE A 22 7.29 9.40 0.69
C ILE A 22 6.62 10.27 1.73
N GLU A 23 5.82 11.23 1.26
CA GLU A 23 5.05 12.10 2.15
C GLU A 23 3.62 11.59 2.21
N ILE A 24 3.14 11.30 3.41
CA ILE A 24 1.78 10.82 3.63
C ILE A 24 1.16 11.68 4.72
N ASP A 25 0.04 12.32 4.41
CA ASP A 25 -0.68 13.20 5.34
C ASP A 25 0.24 14.24 5.96
N GLY A 26 1.17 14.78 5.17
CA GLY A 26 2.08 15.81 5.60
C GLY A 26 3.32 15.34 6.34
N HIS A 27 3.47 14.03 6.57
CA HIS A 27 4.64 13.47 7.23
C HIS A 27 5.53 12.74 6.23
N ILE A 28 6.83 12.87 6.41
CA ILE A 28 7.80 12.24 5.50
C ILE A 28 8.30 10.95 6.13
N TYR A 29 8.22 9.88 5.34
CA TYR A 29 8.69 8.56 5.74
C TYR A 29 9.84 8.13 4.84
N ARG A 30 10.90 7.63 5.43
CA ARG A 30 12.08 7.14 4.71
C ARG A 30 12.26 5.64 4.83
N GLN A 31 11.36 4.98 5.55
CA GLN A 31 11.34 3.53 5.64
C GLN A 31 10.02 3.00 5.09
N ALA A 32 9.93 1.70 4.93
CA ALA A 32 8.71 1.09 4.43
C ALA A 32 7.50 1.43 5.30
N VAL A 33 6.38 1.60 4.65
CA VAL A 33 5.11 1.90 5.32
C VAL A 33 4.02 0.96 4.85
N LEU A 34 3.04 0.78 5.71
CA LEU A 34 1.83 0.03 5.40
C LEU A 34 0.64 0.96 5.55
N LEU A 35 -0.16 1.04 4.49
CA LEU A 35 -1.44 1.72 4.47
C LEU A 35 -2.52 0.65 4.39
N ASP A 36 -3.17 0.39 5.51
CA ASP A 36 -4.10 -0.73 5.61
C ASP A 36 -5.57 -0.33 5.51
N GLY A 37 -5.83 0.93 5.19
CA GLY A 37 -7.19 1.44 5.10
C GLY A 37 -7.75 1.97 6.41
N SER A 38 -6.97 1.93 7.49
CA SER A 38 -7.45 2.42 8.79
C SER A 38 -7.31 3.92 8.97
N GLY A 39 -6.66 4.60 8.03
CA GLY A 39 -6.35 6.02 8.16
C GLY A 39 -5.05 6.30 8.89
N SER A 40 -4.39 5.26 9.36
CA SER A 40 -3.10 5.36 10.04
C SER A 40 -2.01 4.79 9.15
N VAL A 41 -0.82 5.38 9.27
CA VAL A 41 0.36 4.86 8.59
C VAL A 41 1.14 4.03 9.60
N GLN A 42 1.43 2.79 9.24
CA GLN A 42 2.28 1.92 10.04
C GLN A 42 3.65 1.85 9.41
N THR A 43 4.70 2.03 10.18
CA THR A 43 6.04 1.82 9.67
C THR A 43 6.35 0.32 9.69
N VAL A 44 7.06 -0.13 8.66
CA VAL A 44 7.36 -1.55 8.47
C VAL A 44 8.87 -1.74 8.58
N ASN A 45 9.27 -2.62 9.47
CA ASN A 45 10.69 -2.84 9.73
C ASN A 45 11.22 -4.02 8.90
N LEU A 46 11.00 -3.94 7.59
CA LEU A 46 11.53 -4.91 6.63
C LEU A 46 12.35 -4.14 5.60
N ALA A 47 13.51 -4.67 5.25
CA ALA A 47 14.42 -3.98 4.34
C ALA A 47 13.89 -3.92 2.92
N SER A 48 13.14 -4.94 2.50
CA SER A 48 12.59 -4.98 1.14
C SER A 48 11.33 -5.83 1.09
N ALA A 49 10.61 -5.71 -0.01
CA ALA A 49 9.39 -6.49 -0.24
C ALA A 49 9.67 -8.00 -0.24
N ALA A 50 10.90 -8.39 -0.57
CA ALA A 50 11.27 -9.80 -0.56
C ALA A 50 11.18 -10.44 0.82
N GLU A 51 11.12 -9.64 1.89
CA GLU A 51 11.01 -10.15 3.25
C GLU A 51 9.57 -10.36 3.71
N LEU A 52 8.59 -10.01 2.89
CA LEU A 52 7.20 -10.29 3.23
C LEU A 52 6.96 -11.79 3.32
N GLN A 53 6.16 -12.17 4.31
CA GLN A 53 5.84 -13.56 4.58
C GLN A 53 4.40 -13.87 4.22
N ALA A 54 4.09 -15.16 4.07
CA ALA A 54 2.72 -15.57 3.81
C ALA A 54 1.74 -15.04 4.86
N ALA A 55 2.15 -14.99 6.13
CA ALA A 55 1.31 -14.47 7.20
C ALA A 55 0.94 -13.00 7.00
N ASP A 56 1.85 -12.21 6.40
CA ASP A 56 1.55 -10.82 6.11
C ASP A 56 0.44 -10.70 5.08
N LEU A 57 0.52 -11.50 4.03
CA LEU A 57 -0.48 -11.50 2.97
C LEU A 57 -1.83 -12.02 3.46
N ALA A 58 -1.79 -13.04 4.31
CA ALA A 58 -3.02 -13.58 4.90
C ALA A 58 -3.71 -12.55 5.80
N ARG A 59 -2.93 -11.77 6.54
CA ARG A 59 -3.48 -10.71 7.38
C ARG A 59 -4.11 -9.62 6.52
N ALA A 60 -3.46 -9.25 5.43
CA ALA A 60 -4.00 -8.27 4.49
C ALA A 60 -5.32 -8.78 3.90
N ALA A 61 -5.35 -10.04 3.48
CA ALA A 61 -6.55 -10.63 2.90
C ALA A 61 -7.70 -10.67 3.88
N ALA A 62 -7.42 -10.87 5.16
CA ALA A 62 -8.46 -10.94 6.20
C ALA A 62 -9.23 -9.62 6.32
N SER A 63 -8.66 -8.49 5.97
CA SER A 63 -9.36 -7.22 5.98
C SER A 63 -10.15 -6.96 4.70
N GLN A 64 -10.09 -7.89 3.76
CA GLN A 64 -10.87 -7.90 2.52
C GLN A 64 -10.73 -6.62 1.68
N PRO A 65 -9.49 -6.19 1.36
CA PRO A 65 -9.31 -5.11 0.40
C PRO A 65 -9.66 -5.61 -1.00
N GLU A 66 -9.88 -4.68 -1.90
CA GLU A 66 -10.12 -5.04 -3.30
C GLU A 66 -8.83 -5.38 -4.03
N VAL A 67 -7.73 -4.81 -3.56
CA VAL A 67 -6.41 -5.08 -4.14
C VAL A 67 -5.35 -4.85 -3.07
N ILE A 68 -4.27 -5.61 -3.17
CA ILE A 68 -3.07 -5.43 -2.36
C ILE A 68 -1.98 -4.91 -3.30
N LEU A 69 -1.49 -3.70 -3.02
CA LEU A 69 -0.41 -3.10 -3.77
C LEU A 69 0.89 -3.25 -3.01
N ILE A 70 1.95 -3.55 -3.73
CA ILE A 70 3.28 -3.61 -3.14
C ILE A 70 4.20 -2.75 -3.99
N GLY A 71 4.63 -1.62 -3.44
CA GLY A 71 5.62 -0.75 -4.05
C GLY A 71 7.00 -1.21 -3.63
N THR A 72 7.75 -1.78 -4.56
CA THR A 72 8.95 -2.55 -4.28
C THR A 72 10.23 -1.72 -4.28
N GLY A 73 10.11 -0.41 -4.24
CA GLY A 73 11.26 0.49 -4.29
C GLY A 73 11.53 0.94 -5.71
N GLU A 74 12.81 1.13 -6.03
CA GLU A 74 13.19 1.61 -7.36
C GLU A 74 12.99 0.57 -8.44
N ARG A 75 13.18 -0.71 -8.09
CA ARG A 75 13.09 -1.83 -9.03
C ARG A 75 11.88 -2.68 -8.72
N GLN A 76 11.27 -3.19 -9.77
CA GLN A 76 10.20 -4.15 -9.61
C GLN A 76 10.74 -5.46 -9.06
N GLN A 77 10.07 -5.98 -8.03
CA GLN A 77 10.34 -7.30 -7.47
C GLN A 77 9.02 -8.05 -7.43
N PHE A 78 9.09 -9.37 -7.52
CA PHE A 78 7.90 -10.20 -7.46
C PHE A 78 7.94 -11.05 -6.20
N LEU A 79 6.78 -11.28 -5.61
CA LEU A 79 6.66 -12.19 -4.48
C LEU A 79 6.74 -13.63 -4.98
N HIS A 80 7.27 -14.50 -4.14
CA HIS A 80 7.19 -15.93 -4.42
C HIS A 80 5.71 -16.33 -4.55
N PRO A 81 5.36 -17.19 -5.50
CA PRO A 81 3.94 -17.59 -5.67
C PRO A 81 3.27 -18.10 -4.42
N ARG A 82 4.00 -18.80 -3.53
CA ARG A 82 3.42 -19.26 -2.27
C ARG A 82 3.01 -18.12 -1.37
N ILE A 83 3.78 -17.04 -1.39
CA ILE A 83 3.49 -15.89 -0.54
C ILE A 83 2.27 -15.18 -1.11
N ALA A 84 2.25 -14.93 -2.42
CA ALA A 84 1.13 -14.29 -3.08
C ALA A 84 -0.16 -15.10 -2.92
N ALA A 85 -0.07 -16.43 -2.94
CA ALA A 85 -1.22 -17.30 -2.79
C ALA A 85 -1.92 -17.14 -1.44
N ALA A 86 -1.18 -16.71 -0.41
CA ALA A 86 -1.77 -16.46 0.90
C ALA A 86 -2.79 -15.32 0.92
N ALA A 87 -2.85 -14.53 -0.14
CA ALA A 87 -3.86 -13.48 -0.28
C ALA A 87 -5.25 -14.01 -0.63
N SER A 88 -5.42 -15.33 -0.78
CA SER A 88 -6.73 -15.98 -0.88
C SER A 88 -7.62 -15.40 -1.99
N GLY A 89 -7.06 -15.21 -3.18
CA GLY A 89 -7.80 -14.74 -4.34
C GLY A 89 -7.87 -13.23 -4.50
N ILE A 90 -7.37 -12.46 -3.53
CA ILE A 90 -7.28 -11.02 -3.70
C ILE A 90 -6.08 -10.72 -4.58
N GLY A 91 -6.25 -9.84 -5.58
CA GLY A 91 -5.17 -9.48 -6.47
C GLY A 91 -4.01 -8.82 -5.73
N VAL A 92 -2.80 -9.33 -5.97
CA VAL A 92 -1.59 -8.77 -5.41
C VAL A 92 -0.76 -8.22 -6.58
N GLU A 93 -0.47 -6.94 -6.55
CA GLU A 93 0.24 -6.29 -7.63
C GLU A 93 1.52 -5.68 -7.11
N CYS A 94 2.63 -6.15 -7.65
CA CYS A 94 3.96 -5.65 -7.32
C CYS A 94 4.45 -4.74 -8.44
N MET A 95 4.97 -3.58 -8.06
CA MET A 95 5.46 -2.60 -9.03
C MET A 95 6.45 -1.67 -8.35
N PRO A 96 7.28 -0.96 -9.12
CA PRO A 96 8.12 0.07 -8.52
C PRO A 96 7.27 1.07 -7.75
N THR A 97 7.82 1.61 -6.68
CA THR A 97 7.03 2.45 -5.78
C THR A 97 6.45 3.69 -6.45
N ALA A 98 7.16 4.27 -7.41
CA ALA A 98 6.60 5.40 -8.15
C ALA A 98 5.28 5.03 -8.84
N ALA A 99 5.21 3.84 -9.43
CA ALA A 99 3.99 3.35 -10.07
C ALA A 99 2.93 2.99 -9.03
N ALA A 100 3.35 2.40 -7.91
CA ALA A 100 2.43 2.03 -6.85
C ALA A 100 1.73 3.26 -6.25
N VAL A 101 2.46 4.34 -6.08
CA VAL A 101 1.88 5.60 -5.58
C VAL A 101 0.81 6.11 -6.54
N ARG A 102 1.09 6.12 -7.84
CA ARG A 102 0.11 6.56 -8.82
C ARG A 102 -1.12 5.67 -8.82
N THR A 103 -0.91 4.37 -8.74
CA THR A 103 -2.00 3.40 -8.71
C THR A 103 -2.84 3.57 -7.45
N TYR A 104 -2.17 3.74 -6.29
CA TYR A 104 -2.86 3.96 -5.04
C TYR A 104 -3.77 5.18 -5.10
N LEU A 105 -3.25 6.30 -5.61
CA LEU A 105 -4.02 7.53 -5.71
C LEU A 105 -5.21 7.38 -6.64
N LEU A 106 -5.03 6.67 -7.75
CA LEU A 106 -6.12 6.42 -8.68
C LEU A 106 -7.22 5.58 -8.04
N LEU A 107 -6.83 4.47 -7.42
CA LEU A 107 -7.82 3.58 -6.79
C LEU A 107 -8.53 4.27 -5.64
N GLN A 108 -7.81 5.08 -4.87
CA GLN A 108 -8.40 5.85 -3.79
C GLN A 108 -9.41 6.86 -4.33
N SER A 109 -9.11 7.51 -5.44
CA SER A 109 -10.05 8.45 -6.06
C SER A 109 -11.32 7.76 -6.54
N GLU A 110 -11.25 6.48 -6.80
CA GLU A 110 -12.40 5.66 -7.18
C GLU A 110 -13.15 5.09 -5.99
N GLY A 111 -12.73 5.42 -4.78
CA GLY A 111 -13.38 4.92 -3.57
C GLY A 111 -13.09 3.46 -3.26
N ARG A 112 -12.04 2.89 -3.83
CA ARG A 112 -11.74 1.48 -3.65
C ARG A 112 -10.90 1.25 -2.40
N ARG A 113 -11.08 0.09 -1.78
CA ARG A 113 -10.32 -0.28 -0.60
C ARG A 113 -9.00 -0.91 -1.02
N VAL A 114 -7.91 -0.29 -0.61
CA VAL A 114 -6.56 -0.70 -1.00
C VAL A 114 -5.72 -0.96 0.23
N TRP A 115 -5.01 -2.07 0.22
CA TRP A 115 -3.97 -2.37 1.20
C TRP A 115 -2.64 -2.17 0.48
N ALA A 116 -1.75 -1.35 1.01
CA ALA A 116 -0.51 -1.04 0.32
C ALA A 116 0.70 -1.12 1.23
N TRP A 117 1.69 -1.88 0.83
CA TRP A 117 3.04 -1.79 1.38
C TRP A 117 3.89 -1.00 0.42
N LEU A 118 4.61 -0.01 0.92
CA LEU A 118 5.41 0.86 0.07
C LEU A 118 6.83 1.00 0.63
N TRP A 119 7.81 0.62 -0.17
CA TRP A 119 9.23 0.84 0.12
C TRP A 119 9.68 2.06 -0.66
N PRO A 120 9.98 3.18 0.01
CA PRO A 120 10.33 4.43 -0.69
C PRO A 120 11.61 4.36 -1.50
#